data_0174729f10afcd8bb9a5ca92c01905cb
#
_entry.id   0174729f10afcd8bb9a5ca92c01905cb
#
_cell.length_a   1.000
_cell.length_b   1.000
_cell.length_c   1.000
_cell.angle_alpha   90.00
_cell.angle_beta   90.00
_cell.angle_gamma   90.00
#
_symmetry.space_group_name_H-M   'P 1'
#
loop_
_entity.id
_entity.type
_entity.pdbx_description
1 polymer ?
#
loop_
_entity_poly.entity_id
_entity_poly.type
_entity_poly.pdbx_seq_one_letter_code
_entity_poly.pdbx_strand_id
1 'polypeptide(L)'
;MLRSKIHFLFLILVCILLACTKTNKVTEVIDGDTFRTGKGETVRLLGINTPEMGDPGADIAKDFLLLLILNKSVRLEKDITDKDDYGRLLRYVYVNGNFINAELARMGYAETRFYAPDTLYRKQLEALEKIAVRNRRGLWSFAVFQTPDTSGILARQVSEKEITYEIISWRDAAKYYGQTKIVEGKIVVSNNTGKVCFLNFHKNWRKYFTAVIFSSDFNKFPPNPEDCYLNRKVRVKGLIKEYKGKPEIILKSPSQIEIIE
;
A
#
# COMPACT_ATOMS: atom_id res chain seq x y z
N MET A 1 52.23 -12.48 27.01
CA MET A 1 52.05 -11.96 25.61
C MET A 1 51.07 -12.74 24.75
N LEU A 2 50.83 -14.01 24.99
CA LEU A 2 49.93 -14.85 24.13
C LEU A 2 48.42 -14.56 24.37
N ARG A 3 47.99 -14.24 25.60
CA ARG A 3 46.57 -13.96 25.94
C ARG A 3 46.03 -12.67 25.31
N SER A 4 46.85 -11.64 25.15
CA SER A 4 46.44 -10.36 24.52
C SER A 4 46.17 -10.49 23.02
N LYS A 5 46.88 -11.37 22.31
CA LYS A 5 46.69 -11.61 20.86
C LYS A 5 45.40 -12.36 20.56
N ILE A 6 44.95 -13.25 21.45
CA ILE A 6 43.73 -14.01 21.30
C ILE A 6 42.48 -13.15 21.42
N HIS A 7 42.50 -12.17 22.39
CA HIS A 7 41.39 -11.23 22.55
C HIS A 7 41.28 -10.25 21.37
N PHE A 8 42.38 -9.84 20.79
CA PHE A 8 42.41 -8.96 19.61
C PHE A 8 41.91 -9.66 18.37
N LEU A 9 42.25 -10.94 18.18
CA LEU A 9 41.80 -11.78 17.08
C LEU A 9 40.27 -12.08 17.17
N PHE A 10 39.77 -12.27 18.42
CA PHE A 10 38.33 -12.50 18.68
C PHE A 10 37.50 -11.23 18.42
N LEU A 11 38.04 -10.04 18.78
CA LEU A 11 37.39 -8.75 18.52
C LEU A 11 37.32 -8.44 17.02
N ILE A 12 38.36 -8.77 16.23
CA ILE A 12 38.36 -8.62 14.76
C ILE A 12 37.35 -9.58 14.12
N LEU A 13 37.25 -10.81 14.61
CA LEU A 13 36.32 -11.80 14.09
C LEU A 13 34.86 -11.40 14.37
N VAL A 14 34.56 -10.78 15.51
CA VAL A 14 33.22 -10.26 15.84
C VAL A 14 32.88 -9.03 15.00
N CYS A 15 33.85 -8.17 14.69
CA CYS A 15 33.62 -7.03 13.78
C CYS A 15 33.39 -7.43 12.32
N ILE A 16 33.96 -8.55 11.86
CA ILE A 16 33.73 -9.05 10.49
C ILE A 16 32.33 -9.67 10.34
N LEU A 17 31.71 -10.14 11.43
CA LEU A 17 30.33 -10.65 11.41
C LEU A 17 29.26 -9.55 11.39
N LEU A 18 29.65 -8.28 11.58
CA LEU A 18 28.80 -7.09 11.38
C LEU A 18 28.89 -6.54 9.93
N ALA A 19 29.43 -7.32 8.99
CA ALA A 19 29.29 -7.02 7.58
C ALA A 19 27.81 -6.95 7.25
N CYS A 20 27.37 -5.76 6.93
CA CYS A 20 26.00 -5.43 6.49
C CYS A 20 25.51 -6.46 5.48
N THR A 21 24.84 -7.50 5.95
CA THR A 21 24.22 -8.50 5.05
C THR A 21 23.14 -7.77 4.29
N LYS A 22 23.40 -7.47 3.05
CA LYS A 22 22.38 -6.94 2.13
C LYS A 22 21.17 -7.87 2.22
N THR A 23 20.12 -7.41 2.83
CA THR A 23 18.93 -8.23 3.14
C THR A 23 17.88 -8.04 2.06
N ASN A 24 17.03 -9.04 1.88
CA ASN A 24 15.80 -8.91 1.08
C ASN A 24 14.72 -8.10 1.85
N LYS A 25 15.13 -7.18 2.74
CA LYS A 25 14.22 -6.26 3.39
C LYS A 25 13.74 -5.23 2.37
N VAL A 26 12.44 -5.01 2.30
CA VAL A 26 11.84 -4.00 1.41
C VAL A 26 12.14 -2.61 1.96
N THR A 27 12.76 -1.77 1.13
CA THR A 27 13.11 -0.39 1.51
C THR A 27 12.21 0.64 0.87
N GLU A 28 11.60 0.30 -0.29
CA GLU A 28 10.75 1.20 -1.06
C GLU A 28 9.68 0.39 -1.82
N VAL A 29 8.45 0.91 -1.89
CA VAL A 29 7.41 0.43 -2.81
C VAL A 29 7.25 1.48 -3.90
N ILE A 30 7.51 1.09 -5.16
CA ILE A 30 7.51 1.99 -6.32
C ILE A 30 6.07 2.22 -6.79
N ASP A 31 5.33 1.13 -7.02
CA ASP A 31 3.92 1.10 -7.44
C ASP A 31 3.20 -0.10 -6.83
N GLY A 32 2.02 -0.46 -7.34
CA GLY A 32 1.18 -1.53 -6.77
C GLY A 32 1.74 -2.94 -6.92
N ASP A 33 2.73 -3.16 -7.78
CA ASP A 33 3.32 -4.47 -8.04
C ASP A 33 4.85 -4.47 -8.18
N THR A 34 5.49 -3.34 -7.87
CA THR A 34 6.94 -3.15 -7.99
C THR A 34 7.53 -2.53 -6.72
N PHE A 35 8.64 -3.07 -6.22
CA PHE A 35 9.32 -2.57 -5.03
C PHE A 35 10.84 -2.74 -5.12
N ARG A 36 11.57 -2.11 -4.17
CA ARG A 36 13.02 -2.21 -4.05
C ARG A 36 13.44 -2.85 -2.73
N THR A 37 14.47 -3.70 -2.80
CA THR A 37 15.07 -4.33 -1.62
C THR A 37 16.27 -3.53 -1.11
N GLY A 38 16.70 -3.81 0.12
CA GLY A 38 17.93 -3.25 0.70
C GLY A 38 19.22 -3.67 -0.02
N LYS A 39 19.13 -4.63 -0.95
CA LYS A 39 20.22 -4.98 -1.88
C LYS A 39 20.31 -4.01 -3.06
N GLY A 40 19.33 -3.12 -3.22
CA GLY A 40 19.18 -2.23 -4.36
C GLY A 40 18.50 -2.89 -5.58
N GLU A 41 17.99 -4.12 -5.43
CA GLU A 41 17.29 -4.85 -6.48
C GLU A 41 15.86 -4.34 -6.61
N THR A 42 15.41 -4.08 -7.83
CA THR A 42 14.01 -3.80 -8.15
C THR A 42 13.31 -5.12 -8.49
N VAL A 43 12.19 -5.38 -7.84
CA VAL A 43 11.41 -6.61 -7.97
C VAL A 43 10.02 -6.28 -8.52
N ARG A 44 9.61 -6.97 -9.59
CA ARG A 44 8.26 -6.96 -10.17
C ARG A 44 7.55 -8.26 -9.79
N LEU A 45 6.35 -8.12 -9.24
CA LEU A 45 5.54 -9.27 -8.85
C LEU A 45 5.01 -10.00 -10.09
N LEU A 46 5.25 -11.32 -10.17
CA LEU A 46 4.78 -12.18 -11.26
C LEU A 46 3.28 -12.48 -11.17
N GLY A 47 2.66 -12.67 -12.32
CA GLY A 47 1.29 -13.17 -12.45
C GLY A 47 0.19 -12.19 -12.07
N ILE A 48 0.54 -10.96 -11.72
CA ILE A 48 -0.40 -9.87 -11.40
C ILE A 48 0.00 -8.57 -12.10
N ASN A 49 -0.97 -7.69 -12.23
CA ASN A 49 -0.82 -6.34 -12.75
C ASN A 49 -1.67 -5.36 -11.94
N THR A 50 -1.14 -4.19 -11.69
CA THR A 50 -1.85 -3.09 -11.03
C THR A 50 -1.95 -1.89 -11.96
N PRO A 51 -2.83 -0.92 -11.70
CA PRO A 51 -2.87 0.31 -12.48
C PRO A 51 -1.53 1.04 -12.42
N GLU A 52 -1.11 1.60 -13.55
CA GLU A 52 0.12 2.38 -13.66
C GLU A 52 0.02 3.69 -12.87
N MET A 53 1.17 4.23 -12.43
CA MET A 53 1.19 5.49 -11.69
C MET A 53 0.57 6.62 -12.51
N GLY A 54 -0.46 7.23 -11.92
CA GLY A 54 -1.29 8.25 -12.59
C GLY A 54 -2.66 7.74 -13.02
N ASP A 55 -2.83 6.44 -13.15
CA ASP A 55 -4.13 5.84 -13.49
C ASP A 55 -5.05 5.72 -12.24
N PRO A 56 -6.36 5.69 -12.44
CA PRO A 56 -7.31 5.47 -11.35
C PRO A 56 -6.99 4.19 -10.57
N GLY A 57 -6.84 4.31 -9.26
CA GLY A 57 -6.57 3.17 -8.37
C GLY A 57 -5.09 2.82 -8.17
N ALA A 58 -4.15 3.42 -8.90
CA ALA A 58 -2.71 3.17 -8.76
C ALA A 58 -2.22 3.41 -7.33
N ASP A 59 -2.56 4.57 -6.74
CA ASP A 59 -2.18 4.90 -5.36
C ASP A 59 -2.75 3.92 -4.35
N ILE A 60 -3.97 3.43 -4.60
CA ILE A 60 -4.65 2.47 -3.72
C ILE A 60 -3.94 1.11 -3.76
N ALA A 61 -3.59 0.61 -4.95
CA ALA A 61 -2.83 -0.62 -5.12
C ALA A 61 -1.44 -0.52 -4.45
N LYS A 62 -0.73 0.58 -4.70
CA LYS A 62 0.56 0.88 -4.08
C LYS A 62 0.48 0.92 -2.56
N ASP A 63 -0.51 1.60 -2.00
CA ASP A 63 -0.70 1.70 -0.55
C ASP A 63 -1.00 0.33 0.07
N PHE A 64 -1.75 -0.51 -0.63
CA PHE A 64 -2.01 -1.87 -0.16
C PHE A 64 -0.74 -2.72 -0.18
N LEU A 65 0.06 -2.68 -1.25
CA LEU A 65 1.35 -3.38 -1.30
C LEU A 65 2.29 -2.86 -0.19
N LEU A 66 2.36 -1.54 -0.01
CA LEU A 66 3.17 -0.90 1.04
C LEU A 66 2.81 -1.41 2.44
N LEU A 67 1.52 -1.55 2.74
CA LEU A 67 1.05 -2.13 4.00
C LEU A 67 1.52 -3.57 4.19
N LEU A 68 1.55 -4.35 3.12
CA LEU A 68 1.91 -5.76 3.16
C LEU A 68 3.41 -5.99 3.35
N ILE A 69 4.28 -5.18 2.71
CA ILE A 69 5.71 -5.53 2.58
C ILE A 69 6.71 -4.49 3.08
N LEU A 70 6.36 -3.19 3.22
CA LEU A 70 7.34 -2.17 3.57
C LEU A 70 8.03 -2.47 4.90
N ASN A 71 9.36 -2.32 4.92
CA ASN A 71 10.23 -2.62 6.06
C ASN A 71 10.23 -4.09 6.52
N LYS A 72 9.59 -5.00 5.78
CA LYS A 72 9.61 -6.45 6.07
C LYS A 72 10.66 -7.17 5.23
N SER A 73 11.16 -8.29 5.75
CA SER A 73 11.98 -9.21 4.98
C SER A 73 11.09 -10.09 4.10
N VAL A 74 11.45 -10.23 2.83
CA VAL A 74 10.69 -11.01 1.85
C VAL A 74 11.48 -12.24 1.40
N ARG A 75 10.76 -13.35 1.16
CA ARG A 75 11.25 -14.48 0.39
C ARG A 75 10.83 -14.28 -1.06
N LEU A 76 11.79 -14.36 -1.95
CA LEU A 76 11.63 -14.17 -3.38
C LEU A 76 11.73 -15.53 -4.07
N GLU A 77 10.67 -15.93 -4.78
CA GLU A 77 10.61 -17.17 -5.53
C GLU A 77 10.57 -16.87 -7.02
N LYS A 78 11.51 -17.46 -7.75
CA LYS A 78 11.62 -17.32 -9.20
C LYS A 78 10.72 -18.35 -9.89
N ASP A 79 10.13 -17.97 -11.04
CA ASP A 79 9.59 -18.92 -12.01
C ASP A 79 10.69 -19.28 -13.05
N ILE A 80 10.44 -19.18 -14.31
CA ILE A 80 11.39 -19.50 -15.39
C ILE A 80 12.27 -18.29 -15.69
N THR A 81 11.66 -17.14 -15.99
CA THR A 81 12.37 -15.91 -16.33
C THR A 81 12.94 -15.23 -15.09
N ASP A 82 14.17 -14.79 -15.16
CA ASP A 82 14.82 -14.14 -14.01
C ASP A 82 14.53 -12.64 -13.94
N LYS A 83 14.64 -11.96 -15.08
CA LYS A 83 14.49 -10.51 -15.21
C LYS A 83 13.70 -10.15 -16.45
N ASP A 84 13.04 -9.00 -16.38
CA ASP A 84 12.44 -8.37 -17.57
C ASP A 84 13.45 -7.48 -18.32
N ASP A 85 12.99 -6.86 -19.41
CA ASP A 85 13.79 -5.99 -20.29
C ASP A 85 14.25 -4.70 -19.57
N TYR A 86 13.65 -4.36 -18.43
CA TYR A 86 14.03 -3.22 -17.58
C TYR A 86 15.02 -3.61 -16.49
N GLY A 87 15.44 -4.88 -16.43
CA GLY A 87 16.36 -5.41 -15.43
C GLY A 87 15.73 -5.70 -14.07
N ARG A 88 14.39 -5.62 -13.92
CA ARG A 88 13.68 -5.94 -12.70
C ARG A 88 13.64 -7.45 -12.49
N LEU A 89 13.85 -7.92 -11.26
CA LEU A 89 13.67 -9.32 -10.89
C LEU A 89 12.20 -9.71 -10.94
N LEU A 90 11.84 -10.75 -11.69
CA LEU A 90 10.50 -11.29 -11.77
C LEU A 90 10.28 -12.33 -10.67
N ARG A 91 9.41 -12.07 -9.67
CA ARG A 91 9.29 -12.91 -8.47
C ARG A 91 7.85 -13.08 -7.99
N TYR A 92 7.61 -14.27 -7.45
CA TYR A 92 6.56 -14.49 -6.48
C TYR A 92 7.11 -14.14 -5.08
N VAL A 93 6.33 -13.41 -4.29
CA VAL A 93 6.80 -12.74 -3.07
C VAL A 93 6.06 -13.25 -1.85
N TYR A 94 6.81 -13.53 -0.77
CA TYR A 94 6.25 -14.02 0.49
C TYR A 94 6.77 -13.22 1.68
N VAL A 95 5.88 -12.91 2.62
CA VAL A 95 6.21 -12.31 3.92
C VAL A 95 5.66 -13.21 5.01
N ASN A 96 6.53 -13.71 5.88
CA ASN A 96 6.14 -14.63 6.97
C ASN A 96 5.26 -15.81 6.49
N GLY A 97 5.56 -16.36 5.31
CA GLY A 97 4.79 -17.44 4.70
C GLY A 97 3.55 -17.01 3.90
N ASN A 98 3.09 -15.77 4.04
CA ASN A 98 1.95 -15.26 3.28
C ASN A 98 2.36 -14.92 1.85
N PHE A 99 1.63 -15.45 0.87
CA PHE A 99 1.85 -15.23 -0.55
C PHE A 99 1.25 -13.87 -0.98
N ILE A 100 2.11 -12.86 -1.19
CA ILE A 100 1.72 -11.46 -1.40
C ILE A 100 0.99 -11.26 -2.72
N ASN A 101 1.43 -11.89 -3.81
CA ASN A 101 0.77 -11.85 -5.11
C ASN A 101 -0.67 -12.35 -5.01
N ALA A 102 -0.88 -13.45 -4.28
CA ALA A 102 -2.21 -14.01 -4.03
C ALA A 102 -3.08 -13.09 -3.17
N GLU A 103 -2.49 -12.42 -2.20
CA GLU A 103 -3.21 -11.48 -1.33
C GLU A 103 -3.70 -10.25 -2.11
N LEU A 104 -2.87 -9.70 -3.02
CA LEU A 104 -3.26 -8.61 -3.92
C LEU A 104 -4.42 -9.00 -4.82
N ALA A 105 -4.35 -10.18 -5.47
CA ALA A 105 -5.42 -10.69 -6.32
C ALA A 105 -6.71 -10.97 -5.52
N ARG A 106 -6.60 -11.64 -4.35
CA ARG A 106 -7.73 -11.99 -3.49
C ARG A 106 -8.48 -10.79 -2.94
N MET A 107 -7.75 -9.72 -2.63
CA MET A 107 -8.31 -8.47 -2.13
C MET A 107 -8.74 -7.51 -3.24
N GLY A 108 -8.45 -7.86 -4.51
CA GLY A 108 -8.88 -7.10 -5.69
C GLY A 108 -8.07 -5.84 -5.95
N TYR A 109 -6.82 -5.78 -5.48
CA TYR A 109 -5.91 -4.65 -5.75
C TYR A 109 -4.99 -4.89 -6.94
N ALA A 110 -5.04 -6.09 -7.52
CA ALA A 110 -4.38 -6.45 -8.76
C ALA A 110 -5.30 -7.33 -9.62
N GLU A 111 -5.24 -7.17 -10.93
CA GLU A 111 -5.73 -8.16 -11.89
C GLU A 111 -4.68 -9.24 -12.13
N THR A 112 -5.09 -10.41 -12.63
CA THR A 112 -4.13 -11.44 -13.03
C THR A 112 -3.63 -11.17 -14.43
N ARG A 113 -2.31 -11.23 -14.62
CA ARG A 113 -1.67 -11.09 -15.92
C ARG A 113 -0.45 -11.99 -16.02
N PHE A 114 -0.48 -12.89 -16.99
CA PHE A 114 0.56 -13.88 -17.18
C PHE A 114 1.20 -13.76 -18.55
N TYR A 115 2.51 -13.82 -18.57
CA TYR A 115 3.33 -13.90 -19.78
C TYR A 115 4.07 -15.25 -19.77
N ALA A 116 3.90 -16.02 -20.85
CA ALA A 116 4.67 -17.25 -20.98
C ALA A 116 6.17 -16.94 -21.01
N PRO A 117 7.04 -17.76 -20.37
CA PRO A 117 6.72 -19.06 -19.79
C PRO A 117 6.28 -19.01 -18.29
N ASP A 118 6.24 -17.85 -17.64
CA ASP A 118 6.05 -17.67 -16.19
C ASP A 118 4.57 -17.82 -15.77
N THR A 119 4.15 -19.04 -15.49
CA THR A 119 2.74 -19.37 -15.24
C THR A 119 2.51 -20.29 -14.04
N LEU A 120 3.51 -20.46 -13.16
CA LEU A 120 3.47 -21.44 -12.06
C LEU A 120 2.21 -21.35 -11.19
N TYR A 121 1.79 -20.14 -10.81
CA TYR A 121 0.62 -19.94 -9.94
C TYR A 121 -0.64 -19.45 -10.69
N ARG A 122 -0.71 -19.59 -12.02
CA ARG A 122 -1.82 -19.10 -12.85
C ARG A 122 -3.19 -19.53 -12.31
N LYS A 123 -3.41 -20.82 -12.15
CA LYS A 123 -4.71 -21.37 -11.71
C LYS A 123 -5.13 -20.82 -10.34
N GLN A 124 -4.17 -20.68 -9.43
CA GLN A 124 -4.43 -20.16 -8.08
C GLN A 124 -4.82 -18.68 -8.11
N LEU A 125 -4.03 -17.86 -8.80
CA LEU A 125 -4.25 -16.42 -8.86
C LEU A 125 -5.55 -16.07 -9.59
N GLU A 126 -5.83 -16.70 -10.74
CA GLU A 126 -7.10 -16.53 -11.46
C GLU A 126 -8.33 -16.95 -10.64
N ALA A 127 -8.21 -17.99 -9.81
CA ALA A 127 -9.31 -18.39 -8.92
C ALA A 127 -9.56 -17.33 -7.84
N LEU A 128 -8.53 -16.72 -7.29
CA LEU A 128 -8.64 -15.65 -6.29
C LEU A 128 -9.19 -14.36 -6.89
N GLU A 129 -8.75 -13.99 -8.08
CA GLU A 129 -9.30 -12.87 -8.85
C GLU A 129 -10.81 -13.04 -9.10
N LYS A 130 -11.26 -14.22 -9.56
CA LYS A 130 -12.69 -14.52 -9.76
C LYS A 130 -13.50 -14.29 -8.48
N ILE A 131 -12.93 -14.60 -7.31
CA ILE A 131 -13.58 -14.33 -6.02
C ILE A 131 -13.62 -12.82 -5.75
N ALA A 132 -12.55 -12.08 -6.05
CA ALA A 132 -12.50 -10.62 -5.87
C ALA A 132 -13.51 -9.92 -6.80
N VAL A 133 -13.58 -10.31 -8.07
CA VAL A 133 -14.54 -9.81 -9.07
C VAL A 133 -15.97 -10.05 -8.61
N ARG A 134 -16.32 -11.30 -8.26
CA ARG A 134 -17.68 -11.67 -7.81
C ARG A 134 -18.12 -10.86 -6.59
N ASN A 135 -17.21 -10.62 -5.66
CA ASN A 135 -17.50 -9.90 -4.43
C ASN A 135 -17.23 -8.38 -4.54
N ARG A 136 -16.90 -7.87 -5.71
CA ARG A 136 -16.56 -6.46 -5.97
C ARG A 136 -15.53 -5.92 -4.98
N ARG A 137 -14.45 -6.67 -4.76
CA ARG A 137 -13.39 -6.29 -3.80
C ARG A 137 -12.41 -5.30 -4.43
N GLY A 138 -11.86 -4.42 -3.59
CA GLY A 138 -10.78 -3.50 -4.00
C GLY A 138 -11.15 -2.70 -5.24
N LEU A 139 -10.28 -2.70 -6.24
CA LEU A 139 -10.43 -1.97 -7.49
C LEU A 139 -11.54 -2.50 -8.41
N TRP A 140 -11.98 -3.75 -8.21
CA TRP A 140 -13.14 -4.32 -8.92
C TRP A 140 -14.47 -3.67 -8.53
N SER A 141 -14.53 -2.99 -7.37
CA SER A 141 -15.70 -2.19 -7.00
C SER A 141 -15.85 -0.92 -7.83
N PHE A 142 -14.80 -0.48 -8.50
CA PHE A 142 -14.69 0.78 -9.23
C PHE A 142 -14.51 0.62 -10.73
N ALA A 143 -14.67 -0.59 -11.25
CA ALA A 143 -14.48 -0.91 -12.68
C ALA A 143 -13.08 -0.56 -13.26
N VAL A 144 -12.06 -0.41 -12.39
CA VAL A 144 -10.69 -0.02 -12.80
C VAL A 144 -10.07 -1.03 -13.77
N PHE A 145 -10.31 -2.33 -13.56
CA PHE A 145 -9.79 -3.42 -14.39
C PHE A 145 -10.74 -3.87 -15.51
N GLN A 146 -11.87 -3.21 -15.70
CA GLN A 146 -12.77 -3.56 -16.79
C GLN A 146 -12.17 -3.02 -18.09
N THR A 147 -11.65 -3.93 -18.93
CA THR A 147 -11.42 -3.60 -20.34
C THR A 147 -12.77 -3.25 -20.96
N PRO A 148 -12.86 -2.23 -21.81
CA PRO A 148 -14.06 -2.00 -22.60
C PRO A 148 -14.31 -3.26 -23.41
N ASP A 149 -15.32 -4.06 -23.04
CA ASP A 149 -15.77 -5.16 -23.86
C ASP A 149 -16.19 -4.59 -25.20
N THR A 150 -15.81 -5.25 -26.28
CA THR A 150 -16.04 -4.85 -27.68
C THR A 150 -17.52 -4.75 -28.08
N SER A 151 -18.43 -4.87 -27.16
CA SER A 151 -19.83 -4.52 -27.34
C SER A 151 -20.06 -3.05 -27.01
N GLY A 152 -19.97 -2.20 -28.02
CA GLY A 152 -20.01 -0.73 -27.94
C GLY A 152 -21.29 -0.10 -27.34
N ILE A 153 -22.01 -0.80 -26.46
CA ILE A 153 -23.21 -0.31 -25.78
C ILE A 153 -22.92 0.05 -24.30
N LEU A 154 -21.96 -0.61 -23.63
CA LEU A 154 -21.61 -0.32 -22.25
C LEU A 154 -20.57 0.82 -22.10
N ALA A 155 -19.73 1.02 -23.12
CA ALA A 155 -18.69 2.06 -23.09
C ALA A 155 -19.25 3.49 -23.03
N ARG A 156 -20.50 3.73 -23.47
CA ARG A 156 -21.15 5.05 -23.42
C ARG A 156 -21.77 5.39 -22.06
N GLN A 157 -21.98 4.41 -21.18
CA GLN A 157 -22.56 4.63 -19.84
C GLN A 157 -21.50 4.68 -18.73
N VAL A 158 -20.25 4.30 -19.00
CA VAL A 158 -19.17 4.23 -17.99
C VAL A 158 -18.27 5.47 -18.00
N SER A 159 -18.30 6.29 -19.06
CA SER A 159 -17.46 7.50 -19.17
C SER A 159 -17.85 8.66 -18.25
N GLU A 160 -18.95 8.53 -17.49
CA GLU A 160 -19.42 9.58 -16.56
C GLU A 160 -19.81 9.09 -15.16
N LYS A 161 -19.58 7.82 -14.84
CA LYS A 161 -19.81 7.41 -13.46
C LYS A 161 -18.56 7.75 -12.64
N GLU A 162 -18.57 8.92 -12.02
CA GLU A 162 -17.67 9.24 -10.90
C GLU A 162 -17.55 8.01 -10.00
N ILE A 163 -16.31 7.62 -9.67
CA ILE A 163 -16.06 6.59 -8.67
C ILE A 163 -16.58 7.13 -7.34
N THR A 164 -17.83 6.83 -7.01
CA THR A 164 -18.45 7.23 -5.75
C THR A 164 -17.99 6.29 -4.65
N TYR A 165 -17.04 6.74 -3.84
CA TYR A 165 -16.68 6.04 -2.62
C TYR A 165 -17.82 6.15 -1.60
N GLU A 166 -18.11 5.06 -0.91
CA GLU A 166 -19.07 5.08 0.19
C GLU A 166 -18.60 6.05 1.28
N ILE A 167 -19.47 6.98 1.65
CA ILE A 167 -19.24 7.90 2.76
C ILE A 167 -19.68 7.20 4.05
N ILE A 168 -18.75 7.07 4.98
CA ILE A 168 -18.98 6.46 6.28
C ILE A 168 -18.70 7.45 7.41
N SER A 169 -19.34 7.24 8.54
CA SER A 169 -19.01 7.99 9.76
C SER A 169 -17.63 7.57 10.28
N TRP A 170 -16.85 8.51 10.78
CA TRP A 170 -15.59 8.21 11.46
C TRP A 170 -15.75 7.23 12.64
N ARG A 171 -16.97 7.12 13.23
CA ARG A 171 -17.29 6.16 14.29
C ARG A 171 -17.28 4.72 13.83
N ASP A 172 -17.58 4.51 12.55
CA ASP A 172 -17.67 3.20 11.93
C ASP A 172 -16.40 2.76 11.24
N ALA A 173 -15.38 3.62 11.16
CA ALA A 173 -14.16 3.37 10.39
C ALA A 173 -13.47 2.05 10.77
N ALA A 174 -13.52 1.62 12.02
CA ALA A 174 -12.94 0.34 12.46
C ALA A 174 -13.61 -0.90 11.85
N LYS A 175 -14.80 -0.78 11.26
CA LYS A 175 -15.49 -1.87 10.56
C LYS A 175 -14.94 -2.12 9.15
N TYR A 176 -14.12 -1.20 8.63
CA TYR A 176 -13.71 -1.15 7.22
C TYR A 176 -12.20 -1.20 7.02
N TYR A 177 -11.45 -1.86 7.92
CA TYR A 177 -10.02 -2.07 7.74
C TYR A 177 -9.72 -2.75 6.40
N GLY A 178 -8.70 -2.28 5.68
CA GLY A 178 -8.31 -2.76 4.36
C GLY A 178 -9.22 -2.32 3.21
N GLN A 179 -10.18 -1.41 3.47
CA GLN A 179 -11.07 -0.85 2.45
C GLN A 179 -10.81 0.64 2.24
N THR A 180 -10.96 1.11 1.01
CA THR A 180 -10.94 2.54 0.70
C THR A 180 -12.36 3.10 0.85
N LYS A 181 -12.49 4.13 1.69
CA LYS A 181 -13.76 4.82 1.98
C LYS A 181 -13.54 6.34 2.00
N ILE A 182 -14.64 7.08 2.02
CA ILE A 182 -14.65 8.48 2.44
C ILE A 182 -15.15 8.49 3.89
N VAL A 183 -14.27 8.89 4.80
CA VAL A 183 -14.62 9.03 6.23
C VAL A 183 -15.03 10.46 6.49
N GLU A 184 -16.30 10.66 6.89
CA GLU A 184 -16.84 11.98 7.18
C GLU A 184 -16.86 12.25 8.69
N GLY A 185 -16.51 13.48 9.09
CA GLY A 185 -16.63 13.95 10.46
C GLY A 185 -15.93 15.27 10.74
N LYS A 186 -16.00 15.72 12.00
CA LYS A 186 -15.32 16.94 12.45
C LYS A 186 -13.97 16.61 13.07
N ILE A 187 -12.94 17.34 12.71
CA ILE A 187 -11.64 17.29 13.36
C ILE A 187 -11.73 18.12 14.64
N VAL A 188 -11.58 17.48 15.79
CA VAL A 188 -11.78 18.10 17.11
C VAL A 188 -10.48 18.31 17.87
N VAL A 189 -9.41 17.61 17.49
CA VAL A 189 -8.06 17.76 18.03
C VAL A 189 -7.07 17.57 16.90
N SER A 190 -6.11 18.45 16.80
CA SER A 190 -4.98 18.33 15.89
C SER A 190 -3.65 18.47 16.65
N ASN A 191 -2.60 17.88 16.14
CA ASN A 191 -1.26 18.00 16.70
C ASN A 191 -0.22 17.78 15.60
N ASN A 192 0.75 18.67 15.53
CA ASN A 192 1.89 18.55 14.62
C ASN A 192 3.20 18.45 15.44
N THR A 193 3.91 17.34 15.23
CA THR A 193 5.18 17.07 15.92
C THR A 193 6.41 17.50 15.12
N GLY A 194 6.21 18.13 13.94
CA GLY A 194 7.25 18.39 12.96
C GLY A 194 7.64 17.17 12.13
N LYS A 195 7.28 15.96 12.56
CA LYS A 195 7.48 14.70 11.81
C LYS A 195 6.16 14.14 11.30
N VAL A 196 5.09 14.35 12.04
CA VAL A 196 3.75 13.82 11.75
C VAL A 196 2.71 14.83 12.23
N CYS A 197 1.75 15.14 11.38
CA CYS A 197 0.54 15.87 11.74
C CYS A 197 -0.61 14.89 11.90
N PHE A 198 -1.28 14.94 13.05
CA PHE A 198 -2.44 14.14 13.39
C PHE A 198 -3.71 14.99 13.38
N LEU A 199 -4.70 14.58 12.63
CA LEU A 199 -6.01 15.18 12.53
C LEU A 199 -7.04 14.23 13.15
N ASN A 200 -7.43 14.46 14.39
CA ASN A 200 -8.19 13.52 15.20
C ASN A 200 -9.68 13.89 15.23
N PHE A 201 -10.52 12.90 15.00
CA PHE A 201 -11.97 13.03 14.95
C PHE A 201 -12.65 12.87 16.33
N HIS A 202 -11.84 12.54 17.35
CA HIS A 202 -12.30 12.43 18.74
C HIS A 202 -11.19 12.80 19.73
N LYS A 203 -11.58 13.35 20.92
CA LYS A 203 -10.60 13.69 21.99
C LYS A 203 -9.82 12.47 22.47
N ASN A 204 -10.46 11.29 22.52
CA ASN A 204 -9.76 10.03 22.76
C ASN A 204 -9.17 9.46 21.45
N TRP A 205 -8.14 10.13 20.93
CA TRP A 205 -7.48 9.77 19.68
C TRP A 205 -6.80 8.38 19.70
N ARG A 206 -6.59 7.80 20.89
CA ARG A 206 -6.00 6.45 21.01
C ARG A 206 -6.96 5.33 20.57
N LYS A 207 -8.26 5.61 20.53
CA LYS A 207 -9.30 4.61 20.21
C LYS A 207 -9.99 4.86 18.88
N TYR A 208 -10.07 6.11 18.46
CA TYR A 208 -10.92 6.50 17.33
C TYR A 208 -10.10 6.92 16.11
N PHE A 209 -10.80 7.09 15.00
CA PHE A 209 -10.25 7.41 13.69
C PHE A 209 -9.38 8.68 13.71
N THR A 210 -8.25 8.60 12.99
CA THR A 210 -7.29 9.69 12.80
C THR A 210 -6.88 9.76 11.34
N ALA A 211 -6.84 10.96 10.74
CA ALA A 211 -6.12 11.19 9.49
C ALA A 211 -4.69 11.67 9.82
N VAL A 212 -3.73 11.18 9.06
CA VAL A 212 -2.30 11.35 9.37
C VAL A 212 -1.56 11.90 8.16
N ILE A 213 -0.77 12.97 8.32
CA ILE A 213 0.12 13.50 7.30
C ILE A 213 1.55 13.34 7.82
N PHE A 214 2.43 12.70 7.04
CA PHE A 214 3.86 12.60 7.37
C PHE A 214 4.63 13.82 6.86
N SER A 215 5.76 14.15 7.49
CA SER A 215 6.59 15.30 7.13
C SER A 215 7.10 15.27 5.69
N SER A 216 7.25 14.09 5.10
CA SER A 216 7.59 13.92 3.68
C SER A 216 6.58 14.54 2.71
N ASP A 217 5.35 14.72 3.17
CA ASP A 217 4.25 15.23 2.37
C ASP A 217 3.76 16.62 2.78
N PHE A 218 4.32 17.21 3.86
CA PHE A 218 3.89 18.53 4.37
C PHE A 218 3.93 19.63 3.31
N ASN A 219 4.92 19.61 2.42
CA ASN A 219 5.08 20.59 1.35
C ASN A 219 3.93 20.61 0.33
N LYS A 220 3.10 19.55 0.30
CA LYS A 220 1.93 19.43 -0.58
C LYS A 220 0.68 20.04 0.06
N PHE A 221 0.63 20.09 1.39
CA PHE A 221 -0.51 20.59 2.15
C PHE A 221 -0.40 22.10 2.44
N PRO A 222 -1.52 22.76 2.83
CA PRO A 222 -1.47 24.12 3.31
C PRO A 222 -0.46 24.28 4.47
N PRO A 223 0.17 25.45 4.63
CA PRO A 223 0.97 25.74 5.82
C PRO A 223 0.16 25.48 7.10
N ASN A 224 0.80 24.86 8.09
CA ASN A 224 0.16 24.50 9.37
C ASN A 224 -1.15 23.70 9.19
N PRO A 225 -1.08 22.50 8.60
CA PRO A 225 -2.28 21.72 8.33
C PRO A 225 -3.09 21.41 9.60
N GLU A 226 -2.44 21.33 10.77
CA GLU A 226 -3.08 21.20 12.08
C GLU A 226 -4.07 22.32 12.37
N ASP A 227 -3.77 23.56 12.01
CA ASP A 227 -4.64 24.72 12.21
C ASP A 227 -5.68 24.82 11.10
N CYS A 228 -5.28 24.53 9.86
CA CYS A 228 -6.14 24.61 8.68
C CYS A 228 -7.39 23.72 8.80
N TYR A 229 -7.24 22.52 9.33
CA TYR A 229 -8.31 21.53 9.41
C TYR A 229 -8.98 21.45 10.80
N LEU A 230 -8.41 22.09 11.83
CA LEU A 230 -8.98 22.05 13.19
C LEU A 230 -10.39 22.69 13.21
N ASN A 231 -11.29 22.04 13.90
CA ASN A 231 -12.70 22.41 14.04
C ASN A 231 -13.51 22.42 12.74
N ARG A 232 -12.95 21.95 11.62
CA ARG A 232 -13.65 21.80 10.34
C ARG A 232 -14.32 20.44 10.24
N LYS A 233 -15.48 20.40 9.57
CA LYS A 233 -16.08 19.16 9.10
C LYS A 233 -15.46 18.81 7.76
N VAL A 234 -14.96 17.59 7.64
CA VAL A 234 -14.17 17.14 6.49
C VAL A 234 -14.62 15.77 6.00
N ARG A 235 -14.31 15.50 4.74
CA ARG A 235 -14.31 14.17 4.14
C ARG A 235 -12.86 13.77 3.88
N VAL A 236 -12.48 12.62 4.40
CA VAL A 236 -11.14 12.05 4.23
C VAL A 236 -11.25 10.78 3.41
N LYS A 237 -10.66 10.78 2.21
CA LYS A 237 -10.64 9.66 1.28
C LYS A 237 -9.35 8.88 1.39
N GLY A 238 -9.44 7.56 1.59
CA GLY A 238 -8.25 6.71 1.57
C GLY A 238 -8.49 5.30 2.11
N LEU A 239 -7.42 4.51 2.07
CA LEU A 239 -7.40 3.18 2.64
C LEU A 239 -7.39 3.27 4.17
N ILE A 240 -8.41 2.66 4.80
CA ILE A 240 -8.48 2.59 6.26
C ILE A 240 -7.54 1.50 6.75
N LYS A 241 -6.53 1.89 7.52
CA LYS A 241 -5.53 1.01 8.12
C LYS A 241 -5.77 0.86 9.61
N GLU A 242 -5.34 -0.27 10.16
CA GLU A 242 -5.23 -0.43 11.60
C GLU A 242 -3.83 -0.02 12.07
N TYR A 243 -3.76 0.90 13.02
CA TYR A 243 -2.52 1.26 13.69
C TYR A 243 -2.70 1.28 15.20
N LYS A 244 -2.02 0.38 15.92
CA LYS A 244 -2.12 0.25 17.40
C LYS A 244 -3.58 0.12 17.88
N GLY A 245 -4.38 -0.68 17.20
CA GLY A 245 -5.77 -0.96 17.56
C GLY A 245 -6.79 0.13 17.19
N LYS A 246 -6.41 1.13 16.40
CA LYS A 246 -7.32 2.19 15.94
C LYS A 246 -7.29 2.37 14.42
N PRO A 247 -8.40 2.84 13.83
CA PRO A 247 -8.45 3.13 12.39
C PRO A 247 -7.74 4.44 12.06
N GLU A 248 -6.95 4.43 10.97
CA GLU A 248 -6.34 5.63 10.43
C GLU A 248 -6.30 5.62 8.90
N ILE A 249 -6.25 6.82 8.31
CA ILE A 249 -5.93 7.05 6.90
C ILE A 249 -4.68 7.93 6.83
N ILE A 250 -3.68 7.49 6.05
CA ILE A 250 -2.49 8.30 5.74
C ILE A 250 -2.81 9.18 4.54
N LEU A 251 -2.67 10.48 4.71
CA LEU A 251 -2.86 11.48 3.66
C LEU A 251 -1.51 11.80 2.99
N LYS A 252 -1.44 11.65 1.69
CA LYS A 252 -0.26 11.94 0.85
C LYS A 252 -0.47 13.14 -0.08
N SER A 253 -1.75 13.55 -0.24
CA SER A 253 -2.17 14.66 -1.09
C SER A 253 -3.35 15.41 -0.47
N PRO A 254 -3.44 16.73 -0.65
CA PRO A 254 -4.60 17.53 -0.24
C PRO A 254 -5.90 17.08 -0.89
N SER A 255 -5.86 16.45 -2.07
CA SER A 255 -7.06 15.90 -2.73
C SER A 255 -7.75 14.77 -1.96
N GLN A 256 -7.08 14.22 -0.93
CA GLN A 256 -7.65 13.21 -0.06
C GLN A 256 -8.45 13.77 1.11
N ILE A 257 -8.43 15.09 1.35
CA ILE A 257 -9.18 15.73 2.42
C ILE A 257 -9.90 16.97 1.90
N GLU A 258 -11.21 16.98 2.02
CA GLU A 258 -12.10 18.05 1.60
C GLU A 258 -12.76 18.68 2.82
N ILE A 259 -12.74 20.01 2.93
CA ILE A 259 -13.50 20.74 3.94
C ILE A 259 -14.92 20.94 3.40
N ILE A 260 -15.93 20.50 4.16
CA ILE A 260 -17.34 20.58 3.76
C ILE A 260 -18.14 21.57 4.62
N GLU A 261 -17.60 21.98 5.78
CA GLU A 261 -18.12 23.05 6.68
C GLU A 261 -16.98 23.68 7.48
#